data_71b749f3c52659992c298f6b5c710938
#
_entry.id   71b749f3c52659992c298f6b5c710938
#
_cell.length_a   1.000
_cell.length_b   1.000
_cell.length_c   1.000
_cell.angle_alpha   90.00
_cell.angle_beta   90.00
_cell.angle_gamma   90.00
#
_symmetry.space_group_name_H-M   'P 1'
#
loop_
_entity.id
_entity.type
_entity.pdbx_description
1 polymer ?
#
loop_
_entity_poly.entity_id
_entity_poly.type
_entity_poly.pdbx_seq_one_letter_code
_entity_poly.pdbx_strand_id
1 'polypeptide(L)'
;MAYPIIDSHIHLFPESELDTLAWNSPTSPFYKQHSLAEYAAATGSPSNLEGFIFLETDRKNDLETGLEDGTGWEMPLMEVEWLKRIALGTPKEGEGHTEADKKLCLAIIPWAPLPSGAKGLEKYVGEVKKHAGESFKKIRGFRYLVQDKPKGVMLQDDFIEGLKWLGKNGYVFDLGVDQHSGGKWQLEEAVAMIEKAHDGVPEAEKVTFIISAPFKSSSTLQKLTPLDHLCKPDLAVYNQTDPAFVAWRTAMFTLSKCSKTYMKLSGCFSEMPESLKNAPVLEIFAALQPYLVVILATFGPFRIMFGSDWPVCTAGVNDAWKKWKEVVEKLCYLASLTQEDQIMIWSGTAIKAYGINELM
;
A
#
# COMPACT_ATOMS: atom_id res chain seq x y z
N MET A 1 -8.33 8.37 25.44
CA MET A 1 -9.39 7.83 24.55
C MET A 1 -8.73 7.02 23.46
N ALA A 2 -9.32 5.90 23.05
CA ALA A 2 -8.82 5.15 21.90
C ALA A 2 -9.39 5.76 20.61
N TYR A 3 -8.55 6.16 19.68
CA TYR A 3 -8.97 6.67 18.37
C TYR A 3 -9.46 5.54 17.47
N PRO A 4 -10.46 5.77 16.59
CA PRO A 4 -10.84 4.79 15.57
C PRO A 4 -9.65 4.55 14.63
N ILE A 5 -9.35 3.28 14.35
CA ILE A 5 -8.22 2.88 13.49
C ILE A 5 -8.74 2.29 12.19
N ILE A 6 -8.28 2.82 11.07
CA ILE A 6 -8.36 2.17 9.76
C ILE A 6 -6.94 1.75 9.37
N ASP A 7 -6.74 0.45 9.17
CA ASP A 7 -5.48 -0.06 8.64
C ASP A 7 -5.49 0.11 7.11
N SER A 8 -4.84 1.16 6.63
CA SER A 8 -4.90 1.55 5.22
C SER A 8 -4.01 0.72 4.30
N HIS A 9 -3.33 -0.30 4.82
CA HIS A 9 -2.42 -1.11 4.02
C HIS A 9 -2.30 -2.53 4.56
N ILE A 10 -3.10 -3.44 4.02
CA ILE A 10 -2.92 -4.88 4.29
C ILE A 10 -3.01 -5.67 2.98
N HIS A 11 -2.39 -6.84 3.01
CA HIS A 11 -2.47 -7.84 1.96
C HIS A 11 -3.10 -9.12 2.52
N LEU A 12 -4.01 -9.71 1.77
CA LEU A 12 -4.71 -10.92 2.16
C LEU A 12 -4.65 -11.92 1.00
N PHE A 13 -4.50 -13.19 1.29
CA PHE A 13 -4.56 -14.27 0.30
C PHE A 13 -4.90 -15.61 0.96
N PRO A 14 -5.73 -16.44 0.31
CA PRO A 14 -6.09 -17.77 0.80
C PRO A 14 -4.99 -18.78 0.48
N GLU A 15 -4.92 -19.87 1.23
CA GLU A 15 -3.95 -20.95 0.99
C GLU A 15 -4.11 -21.57 -0.40
N SER A 16 -5.35 -21.67 -0.89
CA SER A 16 -5.67 -22.24 -2.20
C SER A 16 -5.12 -21.49 -3.41
N GLU A 17 -4.65 -20.23 -3.22
CA GLU A 17 -4.20 -19.36 -4.30
C GLU A 17 -2.72 -18.95 -4.18
N LEU A 18 -1.94 -19.61 -3.31
CA LEU A 18 -0.53 -19.27 -3.07
C LEU A 18 0.34 -19.35 -4.34
N ASP A 19 0.05 -20.29 -5.22
CA ASP A 19 0.79 -20.49 -6.48
C ASP A 19 0.51 -19.39 -7.52
N THR A 20 -0.49 -18.56 -7.31
CA THR A 20 -0.80 -17.43 -8.19
C THR A 20 0.03 -16.18 -7.87
N LEU A 21 0.63 -16.12 -6.69
CA LEU A 21 1.48 -15.01 -6.27
C LEU A 21 2.81 -15.03 -7.04
N ALA A 22 3.20 -13.91 -7.64
CA ALA A 22 4.40 -13.84 -8.48
C ALA A 22 5.70 -13.98 -7.68
N TRP A 23 5.69 -13.62 -6.41
CA TRP A 23 6.84 -13.53 -5.51
C TRP A 23 6.95 -14.69 -4.52
N ASN A 24 5.90 -15.50 -4.36
CA ASN A 24 5.86 -16.51 -3.30
C ASN A 24 6.48 -17.84 -3.74
N SER A 25 7.00 -18.59 -2.78
CA SER A 25 7.60 -19.90 -3.02
C SER A 25 7.41 -20.78 -1.77
N PRO A 26 7.48 -22.11 -1.90
CA PRO A 26 7.33 -23.02 -0.76
C PRO A 26 8.32 -22.80 0.40
N THR A 27 9.43 -22.11 0.15
CA THR A 27 10.43 -21.78 1.18
C THR A 27 10.19 -20.42 1.86
N SER A 28 9.21 -19.64 1.36
CA SER A 28 8.86 -18.34 1.93
C SER A 28 8.15 -18.49 3.27
N PRO A 29 8.43 -17.67 4.28
CA PRO A 29 7.68 -17.65 5.54
C PRO A 29 6.20 -17.25 5.33
N PHE A 30 5.88 -16.69 4.16
CA PHE A 30 4.54 -16.31 3.75
C PHE A 30 3.83 -17.38 2.90
N TYR A 31 4.44 -18.56 2.65
CA TYR A 31 3.79 -19.65 1.90
C TYR A 31 2.78 -20.38 2.78
N LYS A 32 1.76 -19.67 3.19
CA LYS A 32 0.63 -20.12 4.00
C LYS A 32 -0.49 -19.11 3.87
N GLN A 33 -1.67 -19.48 4.35
CA GLN A 33 -2.80 -18.56 4.39
C GLN A 33 -2.50 -17.30 5.20
N HIS A 34 -2.95 -16.16 4.66
CA HIS A 34 -3.01 -14.87 5.34
C HIS A 34 -4.39 -14.27 5.08
N SER A 35 -5.35 -14.66 5.91
CA SER A 35 -6.74 -14.22 5.84
C SER A 35 -7.14 -13.46 7.10
N LEU A 36 -8.42 -13.22 7.30
CA LEU A 36 -8.89 -12.39 8.42
C LEU A 36 -8.76 -13.08 9.78
N ALA A 37 -8.75 -14.39 9.84
CA ALA A 37 -8.46 -15.12 11.08
C ALA A 37 -7.03 -14.87 11.57
N GLU A 38 -6.04 -14.92 10.66
CA GLU A 38 -4.63 -14.65 10.96
C GLU A 38 -4.41 -13.14 11.24
N TYR A 39 -5.11 -12.26 10.52
CA TYR A 39 -5.07 -10.81 10.79
C TYR A 39 -5.63 -10.48 12.17
N ALA A 40 -6.78 -11.06 12.54
CA ALA A 40 -7.37 -10.89 13.86
C ALA A 40 -6.43 -11.37 14.99
N ALA A 41 -5.76 -12.50 14.79
CA ALA A 41 -4.75 -13.00 15.74
C ALA A 41 -3.56 -12.03 15.86
N ALA A 42 -3.06 -11.48 14.75
CA ALA A 42 -1.92 -10.56 14.73
C ALA A 42 -2.24 -9.21 15.39
N THR A 43 -3.43 -8.66 15.15
CA THR A 43 -3.86 -7.38 15.72
C THR A 43 -4.35 -7.51 17.17
N GLY A 44 -4.85 -8.69 17.54
CA GLY A 44 -5.59 -8.93 18.77
C GLY A 44 -6.98 -8.32 18.75
N SER A 45 -7.51 -7.99 17.59
CA SER A 45 -8.88 -7.45 17.36
C SER A 45 -9.25 -6.32 18.31
N PRO A 46 -8.48 -5.23 18.40
CA PRO A 46 -8.81 -4.14 19.31
C PRO A 46 -10.16 -3.52 18.94
N SER A 47 -10.97 -3.17 19.94
CA SER A 47 -12.35 -2.71 19.73
C SER A 47 -12.49 -1.40 18.94
N ASN A 48 -11.39 -0.68 18.77
CA ASN A 48 -11.31 0.55 17.98
C ASN A 48 -10.74 0.35 16.57
N LEU A 49 -10.50 -0.89 16.13
CA LEU A 49 -10.17 -1.22 14.75
C LEU A 49 -11.45 -1.26 13.93
N GLU A 50 -11.71 -0.21 13.16
CA GLU A 50 -12.91 -0.07 12.33
C GLU A 50 -12.88 -0.93 11.08
N GLY A 51 -11.67 -1.15 10.53
CA GLY A 51 -11.47 -2.00 9.37
C GLY A 51 -10.15 -1.75 8.67
N PHE A 52 -10.09 -2.23 7.43
CA PHE A 52 -8.89 -2.18 6.61
C PHE A 52 -9.18 -1.75 5.16
N ILE A 53 -8.12 -1.31 4.50
CA ILE A 53 -8.06 -1.13 3.05
C ILE A 53 -7.11 -2.19 2.51
N PHE A 54 -7.64 -3.04 1.63
CA PHE A 54 -6.88 -4.09 0.97
C PHE A 54 -6.09 -3.53 -0.20
N LEU A 55 -4.83 -3.95 -0.32
CA LEU A 55 -3.98 -3.74 -1.48
C LEU A 55 -3.68 -5.07 -2.17
N GLU A 56 -3.62 -5.03 -3.51
CA GLU A 56 -3.28 -6.18 -4.35
C GLU A 56 -2.01 -6.90 -3.87
N THR A 57 -1.89 -8.19 -4.23
CA THR A 57 -0.83 -9.08 -3.72
C THR A 57 0.20 -9.50 -4.78
N ASP A 58 0.33 -8.76 -5.87
CA ASP A 58 1.23 -9.07 -6.99
C ASP A 58 1.00 -10.49 -7.54
N ARG A 59 -0.19 -10.69 -8.07
CA ARG A 59 -0.55 -11.93 -8.76
C ARG A 59 0.16 -12.02 -10.10
N LYS A 60 0.51 -13.23 -10.53
CA LYS A 60 1.04 -13.48 -11.86
C LYS A 60 0.11 -12.90 -12.91
N ASN A 61 0.65 -12.13 -13.82
CA ASN A 61 -0.08 -11.49 -14.89
C ASN A 61 0.77 -11.37 -16.14
N ASP A 62 0.11 -11.16 -17.28
CA ASP A 62 0.73 -10.85 -18.54
C ASP A 62 -0.04 -9.71 -19.22
N LEU A 63 0.68 -8.64 -19.57
CA LEU A 63 0.06 -7.44 -20.12
C LEU A 63 -0.40 -7.63 -21.57
N GLU A 64 0.36 -8.39 -22.37
CA GLU A 64 0.10 -8.58 -23.80
C GLU A 64 -1.11 -9.48 -24.01
N THR A 65 -1.11 -10.70 -23.47
CA THR A 65 -2.25 -11.63 -23.57
C THR A 65 -3.45 -11.10 -22.82
N GLY A 66 -3.27 -10.36 -21.73
CA GLY A 66 -4.36 -9.69 -21.02
C GLY A 66 -5.07 -8.66 -21.90
N LEU A 67 -4.32 -7.84 -22.63
CA LEU A 67 -4.90 -6.85 -23.55
C LEU A 67 -5.52 -7.52 -24.79
N GLU A 68 -4.92 -8.58 -25.29
CA GLU A 68 -5.38 -9.31 -26.48
C GLU A 68 -6.70 -10.03 -26.22
N ASP A 69 -6.73 -10.98 -25.29
CA ASP A 69 -7.87 -11.86 -25.06
C ASP A 69 -8.35 -11.96 -23.60
N GLY A 70 -7.60 -11.38 -22.66
CA GLY A 70 -7.91 -11.37 -21.23
C GLY A 70 -7.25 -12.49 -20.42
N THR A 71 -6.60 -13.48 -21.03
CA THR A 71 -6.01 -14.62 -20.31
C THR A 71 -4.89 -14.20 -19.34
N GLY A 72 -4.13 -13.17 -19.69
CA GLY A 72 -3.10 -12.63 -18.81
C GLY A 72 -3.63 -11.94 -17.53
N TRP A 73 -4.93 -11.75 -17.39
CA TRP A 73 -5.57 -11.10 -16.24
C TRP A 73 -6.28 -12.06 -15.28
N GLU A 74 -6.29 -13.36 -15.57
CA GLU A 74 -7.05 -14.35 -14.80
C GLU A 74 -6.69 -14.34 -13.31
N MET A 75 -5.39 -14.34 -12.98
CA MET A 75 -4.95 -14.41 -11.58
C MET A 75 -5.29 -13.13 -10.79
N PRO A 76 -5.07 -11.90 -11.29
CA PRO A 76 -5.58 -10.69 -10.64
C PRO A 76 -7.11 -10.67 -10.50
N LEU A 77 -7.86 -11.20 -11.44
CA LEU A 77 -9.32 -11.29 -11.35
C LEU A 77 -9.79 -12.34 -10.33
N MET A 78 -9.05 -13.45 -10.15
CA MET A 78 -9.28 -14.40 -9.05
C MET A 78 -9.16 -13.72 -7.68
N GLU A 79 -8.18 -12.84 -7.50
CA GLU A 79 -8.03 -12.04 -6.28
C GLU A 79 -9.28 -11.18 -6.04
N VAL A 80 -9.80 -10.52 -7.08
CA VAL A 80 -11.04 -9.73 -6.98
C VAL A 80 -12.23 -10.60 -6.56
N GLU A 81 -12.35 -11.81 -7.08
CA GLU A 81 -13.41 -12.74 -6.70
C GLU A 81 -13.29 -13.21 -5.25
N TRP A 82 -12.08 -13.45 -4.77
CA TRP A 82 -11.87 -13.82 -3.38
C TRP A 82 -12.21 -12.65 -2.44
N LEU A 83 -11.77 -11.44 -2.77
CA LEU A 83 -12.10 -10.22 -2.01
C LEU A 83 -13.60 -9.90 -2.02
N LYS A 84 -14.30 -10.20 -3.12
CA LYS A 84 -15.76 -10.13 -3.18
C LYS A 84 -16.39 -10.98 -2.09
N ARG A 85 -15.89 -12.22 -1.86
CA ARG A 85 -16.43 -13.09 -0.81
C ARG A 85 -16.22 -12.50 0.59
N ILE A 86 -15.08 -11.90 0.86
CA ILE A 86 -14.85 -11.16 2.11
C ILE A 86 -15.82 -9.98 2.21
N ALA A 87 -15.90 -9.15 1.18
CA ALA A 87 -16.68 -7.92 1.18
C ALA A 87 -18.19 -8.15 1.31
N LEU A 88 -18.69 -9.29 0.84
CA LEU A 88 -20.11 -9.68 0.92
C LEU A 88 -20.41 -10.63 2.09
N GLY A 89 -19.39 -11.15 2.77
CA GLY A 89 -19.55 -12.12 3.85
C GLY A 89 -20.04 -13.48 3.37
N THR A 90 -19.49 -13.97 2.26
CA THR A 90 -19.86 -15.26 1.64
C THR A 90 -18.65 -16.19 1.53
N PRO A 91 -18.02 -16.59 2.67
CA PRO A 91 -16.82 -17.39 2.65
C PRO A 91 -17.06 -18.78 2.06
N LYS A 92 -16.02 -19.33 1.43
CA LYS A 92 -15.92 -20.76 1.18
C LYS A 92 -15.21 -21.44 2.35
N GLU A 93 -15.39 -22.73 2.48
CA GLU A 93 -14.69 -23.53 3.47
C GLU A 93 -13.17 -23.37 3.32
N GLY A 94 -12.45 -23.15 4.43
CA GLY A 94 -11.01 -22.99 4.45
C GLY A 94 -10.47 -21.59 4.15
N GLU A 95 -11.30 -20.61 3.78
CA GLU A 95 -10.84 -19.26 3.43
C GLU A 95 -10.46 -18.36 4.63
N GLY A 96 -10.64 -18.82 5.87
CA GLY A 96 -10.19 -18.11 7.07
C GLY A 96 -10.89 -16.77 7.36
N HIS A 97 -12.13 -16.61 6.91
CA HIS A 97 -12.97 -15.46 7.25
C HIS A 97 -14.43 -15.90 7.44
N THR A 98 -15.24 -15.04 8.04
CA THR A 98 -16.64 -15.28 8.38
C THR A 98 -17.56 -14.22 7.76
N GLU A 99 -18.87 -14.46 7.79
CA GLU A 99 -19.84 -13.45 7.36
C GLU A 99 -19.70 -12.13 8.15
N ALA A 100 -19.38 -12.21 9.43
CA ALA A 100 -19.26 -11.03 10.29
C ALA A 100 -18.11 -10.11 9.89
N ASP A 101 -17.08 -10.64 9.21
CA ASP A 101 -15.88 -9.91 8.83
C ASP A 101 -16.09 -8.94 7.67
N LYS A 102 -17.23 -9.05 6.95
CA LYS A 102 -17.55 -8.14 5.81
C LYS A 102 -17.52 -6.65 6.19
N LYS A 103 -17.79 -6.33 7.45
CA LYS A 103 -17.75 -4.95 7.97
C LYS A 103 -16.34 -4.38 8.00
N LEU A 104 -15.31 -5.22 8.14
CA LEU A 104 -13.92 -4.78 8.24
C LEU A 104 -13.32 -4.40 6.87
N CYS A 105 -13.84 -4.94 5.77
CA CYS A 105 -13.38 -4.60 4.43
C CYS A 105 -13.97 -3.26 3.99
N LEU A 106 -13.23 -2.16 4.19
CA LEU A 106 -13.71 -0.81 3.89
C LEU A 106 -13.48 -0.43 2.43
N ALA A 107 -12.32 -0.75 1.87
CA ALA A 107 -11.99 -0.52 0.47
C ALA A 107 -11.05 -1.60 -0.08
N ILE A 108 -11.05 -1.72 -1.40
CA ILE A 108 -10.24 -2.68 -2.16
C ILE A 108 -9.48 -1.91 -3.23
N ILE A 109 -8.17 -2.12 -3.31
CA ILE A 109 -7.26 -1.55 -4.30
C ILE A 109 -6.61 -2.72 -5.05
N PRO A 110 -7.28 -3.28 -6.07
CA PRO A 110 -6.74 -4.38 -6.85
C PRO A 110 -5.64 -3.90 -7.80
N TRP A 111 -4.91 -4.86 -8.37
CA TRP A 111 -3.99 -4.62 -9.47
C TRP A 111 -4.71 -4.05 -10.70
N ALA A 112 -3.98 -3.28 -11.54
CA ALA A 112 -4.45 -2.87 -12.86
C ALA A 112 -3.29 -2.69 -13.86
N PRO A 113 -3.53 -2.97 -15.16
CA PRO A 113 -2.51 -2.92 -16.22
C PRO A 113 -2.21 -1.48 -16.68
N LEU A 114 -1.65 -0.62 -15.83
CA LEU A 114 -1.36 0.80 -16.18
C LEU A 114 -0.59 0.99 -17.50
N PRO A 115 0.44 0.15 -17.81
CA PRO A 115 1.16 0.28 -19.08
C PRO A 115 0.32 0.01 -20.32
N SER A 116 -0.87 -0.55 -20.19
CA SER A 116 -1.80 -0.79 -21.31
C SER A 116 -2.63 0.45 -21.70
N GLY A 117 -2.39 1.58 -21.04
CA GLY A 117 -3.05 2.86 -21.31
C GLY A 117 -4.53 2.90 -20.93
N ALA A 118 -5.17 4.03 -21.25
CA ALA A 118 -6.57 4.28 -20.90
C ALA A 118 -7.54 3.19 -21.45
N LYS A 119 -7.34 2.73 -22.68
CA LYS A 119 -8.20 1.71 -23.30
C LYS A 119 -8.03 0.34 -22.64
N GLY A 120 -6.79 -0.04 -22.32
CA GLY A 120 -6.51 -1.27 -21.59
C GLY A 120 -7.14 -1.26 -20.20
N LEU A 121 -7.03 -0.14 -19.49
CA LEU A 121 -7.67 0.05 -18.19
C LEU A 121 -9.19 -0.02 -18.27
N GLU A 122 -9.81 0.62 -19.25
CA GLU A 122 -11.27 0.57 -19.42
C GLU A 122 -11.75 -0.87 -19.62
N LYS A 123 -11.05 -1.64 -20.47
CA LYS A 123 -11.35 -3.07 -20.69
C LYS A 123 -11.19 -3.87 -19.39
N TYR A 124 -10.05 -3.71 -18.70
CA TYR A 124 -9.76 -4.42 -17.45
C TYR A 124 -10.74 -4.09 -16.33
N VAL A 125 -11.04 -2.80 -16.11
CA VAL A 125 -12.01 -2.37 -15.08
C VAL A 125 -13.41 -2.89 -15.39
N GLY A 126 -13.75 -3.04 -16.66
CA GLY A 126 -14.98 -3.74 -17.09
C GLY A 126 -15.02 -5.19 -16.60
N GLU A 127 -13.92 -5.94 -16.69
CA GLU A 127 -13.83 -7.30 -16.15
C GLU A 127 -13.83 -7.29 -14.61
N VAL A 128 -13.08 -6.40 -13.97
CA VAL A 128 -13.14 -6.23 -12.51
C VAL A 128 -14.56 -5.99 -12.03
N LYS A 129 -15.34 -5.18 -12.73
CA LYS A 129 -16.75 -4.92 -12.39
C LYS A 129 -17.61 -6.17 -12.46
N LYS A 130 -17.40 -7.02 -13.47
CA LYS A 130 -18.12 -8.30 -13.61
C LYS A 130 -17.77 -9.25 -12.47
N HIS A 131 -16.47 -9.43 -12.17
CA HIS A 131 -15.99 -10.33 -11.12
C HIS A 131 -16.38 -9.84 -9.72
N ALA A 132 -16.24 -8.56 -9.43
CA ALA A 132 -16.62 -7.97 -8.15
C ALA A 132 -18.14 -7.95 -7.90
N GLY A 133 -18.97 -7.79 -8.95
CA GLY A 133 -20.42 -7.68 -8.79
C GLY A 133 -20.81 -6.58 -7.79
N GLU A 134 -21.63 -6.90 -6.79
CA GLU A 134 -22.11 -5.94 -5.78
C GLU A 134 -20.99 -5.32 -4.91
N SER A 135 -19.85 -6.02 -4.77
CA SER A 135 -18.70 -5.49 -4.02
C SER A 135 -17.90 -4.45 -4.79
N PHE A 136 -18.20 -4.22 -6.09
CA PHE A 136 -17.49 -3.22 -6.90
C PHE A 136 -17.48 -1.82 -6.29
N LYS A 137 -18.52 -1.46 -5.56
CA LYS A 137 -18.61 -0.18 -4.82
C LYS A 137 -17.50 0.01 -3.78
N LYS A 138 -16.81 -1.07 -3.35
CA LYS A 138 -15.67 -1.01 -2.44
C LYS A 138 -14.33 -0.83 -3.17
N ILE A 139 -14.31 -0.93 -4.50
CA ILE A 139 -13.11 -0.64 -5.30
C ILE A 139 -12.97 0.87 -5.41
N ARG A 140 -11.92 1.42 -4.80
CA ARG A 140 -11.68 2.86 -4.70
C ARG A 140 -10.49 3.33 -5.52
N GLY A 141 -9.69 2.42 -6.01
CA GLY A 141 -8.50 2.73 -6.79
C GLY A 141 -7.83 1.47 -7.28
N PHE A 142 -6.64 1.66 -7.81
CA PHE A 142 -5.86 0.58 -8.39
C PHE A 142 -4.38 0.75 -8.05
N ARG A 143 -3.63 -0.34 -8.18
CA ARG A 143 -2.20 -0.38 -8.01
C ARG A 143 -1.55 -1.09 -9.19
N TYR A 144 -0.35 -0.66 -9.54
CA TYR A 144 0.59 -1.36 -10.42
C TYR A 144 1.97 -1.25 -9.79
N LEU A 145 2.60 -2.38 -9.50
CA LEU A 145 3.94 -2.38 -8.92
C LEU A 145 4.95 -1.85 -9.92
N VAL A 146 5.62 -0.76 -9.58
CA VAL A 146 6.64 -0.13 -10.43
C VAL A 146 8.07 -0.39 -9.94
N GLN A 147 8.23 -0.82 -8.71
CA GLN A 147 9.52 -0.97 -8.04
C GLN A 147 10.44 -2.01 -8.69
N ASP A 148 9.89 -3.04 -9.33
CA ASP A 148 10.61 -4.12 -10.02
C ASP A 148 10.61 -3.95 -11.55
N LYS A 149 10.04 -2.86 -12.04
CA LYS A 149 9.95 -2.57 -13.46
C LYS A 149 11.18 -1.79 -13.97
N PRO A 150 11.47 -1.87 -15.28
CA PRO A 150 12.55 -1.11 -15.85
C PRO A 150 12.39 0.40 -15.69
N LYS A 151 13.50 1.11 -15.60
CA LYS A 151 13.52 2.57 -15.65
C LYS A 151 12.78 3.08 -16.89
N GLY A 152 11.97 4.13 -16.72
CA GLY A 152 11.19 4.76 -17.77
C GLY A 152 9.75 4.28 -17.87
N VAL A 153 9.36 3.17 -17.23
CA VAL A 153 8.00 2.64 -17.33
C VAL A 153 6.96 3.64 -16.84
N MET A 154 7.23 4.34 -15.74
CA MET A 154 6.32 5.33 -15.17
C MET A 154 6.13 6.58 -16.05
N LEU A 155 7.06 6.81 -17.00
CA LEU A 155 7.05 7.99 -17.86
C LEU A 155 6.54 7.71 -19.29
N GLN A 156 6.17 6.46 -19.57
CA GLN A 156 5.56 6.07 -20.85
C GLN A 156 4.21 6.77 -21.03
N ASP A 157 3.91 7.19 -22.24
CA ASP A 157 2.68 7.94 -22.53
C ASP A 157 1.42 7.14 -22.15
N ASP A 158 1.39 5.84 -22.46
CA ASP A 158 0.29 4.96 -22.09
C ASP A 158 0.10 4.89 -20.57
N PHE A 159 1.20 4.82 -19.80
CA PHE A 159 1.11 4.83 -18.33
C PHE A 159 0.50 6.14 -17.80
N ILE A 160 0.95 7.28 -18.34
CA ILE A 160 0.43 8.60 -17.97
C ILE A 160 -1.05 8.74 -18.36
N GLU A 161 -1.43 8.31 -19.57
CA GLU A 161 -2.84 8.33 -19.98
C GLU A 161 -3.71 7.39 -19.12
N GLY A 162 -3.16 6.26 -18.66
CA GLY A 162 -3.79 5.39 -17.67
C GLY A 162 -4.07 6.12 -16.36
N LEU A 163 -3.11 6.87 -15.83
CA LEU A 163 -3.28 7.67 -14.61
C LEU A 163 -4.32 8.77 -14.78
N LYS A 164 -4.32 9.49 -15.91
CA LYS A 164 -5.35 10.49 -16.22
C LYS A 164 -6.73 9.86 -16.30
N TRP A 165 -6.84 8.67 -16.90
CA TRP A 165 -8.09 7.90 -16.96
C TRP A 165 -8.59 7.53 -15.55
N LEU A 166 -7.71 7.08 -14.65
CA LEU A 166 -8.09 6.80 -13.26
C LEU A 166 -8.66 8.02 -12.58
N GLY A 167 -7.98 9.17 -12.67
CA GLY A 167 -8.43 10.41 -12.05
C GLY A 167 -9.79 10.87 -12.59
N LYS A 168 -9.98 10.86 -13.90
CA LYS A 168 -11.24 11.19 -14.57
C LYS A 168 -12.41 10.30 -14.11
N ASN A 169 -12.13 9.03 -13.77
CA ASN A 169 -13.13 8.08 -13.30
C ASN A 169 -13.24 8.01 -11.76
N GLY A 170 -12.56 8.93 -11.04
CA GLY A 170 -12.65 9.03 -9.57
C GLY A 170 -11.91 7.93 -8.80
N TYR A 171 -10.97 7.23 -9.44
CA TYR A 171 -10.12 6.24 -8.80
C TYR A 171 -8.82 6.83 -8.31
N VAL A 172 -8.34 6.34 -7.16
CA VAL A 172 -6.99 6.65 -6.68
C VAL A 172 -5.95 5.71 -7.29
N PHE A 173 -4.71 6.14 -7.33
CA PHE A 173 -3.58 5.28 -7.66
C PHE A 173 -2.68 5.08 -6.44
N ASP A 174 -2.54 3.83 -6.02
CA ASP A 174 -1.63 3.46 -4.94
C ASP A 174 -0.23 3.23 -5.53
N LEU A 175 0.69 4.12 -5.18
CA LEU A 175 2.04 4.18 -5.73
C LEU A 175 3.04 3.60 -4.74
N GLY A 176 3.72 2.54 -5.15
CA GLY A 176 4.86 1.99 -4.43
C GLY A 176 6.17 2.21 -5.18
N VAL A 177 7.14 2.86 -4.55
CA VAL A 177 8.48 3.13 -5.10
C VAL A 177 9.56 2.72 -4.11
N ASP A 178 10.71 2.29 -4.63
CA ASP A 178 11.83 1.74 -3.91
C ASP A 178 13.12 2.49 -4.25
N GLN A 179 13.51 3.45 -3.38
CA GLN A 179 14.78 4.15 -3.58
C GLN A 179 15.99 3.29 -3.20
N HIS A 180 15.86 2.40 -2.24
CA HIS A 180 16.97 1.62 -1.71
C HIS A 180 17.40 0.51 -2.69
N SER A 181 16.52 -0.41 -3.03
CA SER A 181 16.85 -1.51 -3.94
C SER A 181 16.69 -1.13 -5.42
N GLY A 182 15.70 -0.30 -5.74
CA GLY A 182 15.43 0.16 -7.11
C GLY A 182 16.32 1.32 -7.58
N GLY A 183 16.82 2.13 -6.63
CA GLY A 183 17.65 3.30 -6.90
C GLY A 183 16.91 4.63 -6.92
N LYS A 184 17.68 5.71 -6.78
CA LYS A 184 17.16 7.10 -6.67
C LYS A 184 16.25 7.51 -7.83
N TRP A 185 16.47 6.97 -9.01
CA TRP A 185 15.70 7.26 -10.20
C TRP A 185 14.20 6.96 -10.04
N GLN A 186 13.82 6.00 -9.19
CA GLN A 186 12.40 5.69 -8.98
C GLN A 186 11.64 6.86 -8.33
N LEU A 187 12.24 7.55 -7.36
CA LEU A 187 11.64 8.75 -6.78
C LEU A 187 11.63 9.92 -7.76
N GLU A 188 12.68 10.08 -8.56
CA GLU A 188 12.76 11.12 -9.59
C GLU A 188 11.67 10.91 -10.65
N GLU A 189 11.49 9.67 -11.12
CA GLU A 189 10.42 9.32 -12.06
C GLU A 189 9.02 9.44 -11.43
N ALA A 190 8.85 9.07 -10.16
CA ALA A 190 7.57 9.25 -9.48
C ALA A 190 7.14 10.71 -9.41
N VAL A 191 8.07 11.62 -9.11
CA VAL A 191 7.80 13.07 -9.15
C VAL A 191 7.40 13.51 -10.55
N ALA A 192 8.19 13.16 -11.57
CA ALA A 192 7.91 13.53 -12.95
C ALA A 192 6.60 12.91 -13.48
N MET A 193 6.29 11.67 -13.08
CA MET A 193 5.04 10.98 -13.40
C MET A 193 3.83 11.74 -12.85
N ILE A 194 3.88 12.16 -11.58
CA ILE A 194 2.79 12.91 -10.93
C ILE A 194 2.58 14.25 -11.65
N GLU A 195 3.66 14.96 -11.96
CA GLU A 195 3.59 16.22 -12.71
C GLU A 195 2.93 16.02 -14.09
N LYS A 196 3.39 15.03 -14.87
CA LYS A 196 2.81 14.70 -16.19
C LYS A 196 1.35 14.25 -16.10
N ALA A 197 0.99 13.44 -15.10
CA ALA A 197 -0.38 12.96 -14.92
C ALA A 197 -1.35 14.09 -14.55
N HIS A 198 -0.86 15.16 -13.97
CA HIS A 198 -1.67 16.33 -13.60
C HIS A 198 -1.61 17.50 -14.60
N ASP A 199 -0.64 17.47 -15.52
CA ASP A 199 -0.47 18.53 -16.51
C ASP A 199 -1.66 18.60 -17.47
N GLY A 200 -2.24 19.81 -17.60
CA GLY A 200 -3.41 20.06 -18.43
C GLY A 200 -4.71 19.41 -17.95
N VAL A 201 -4.74 18.81 -16.75
CA VAL A 201 -5.93 18.12 -16.19
C VAL A 201 -6.68 19.05 -15.23
N PRO A 202 -8.01 19.20 -15.34
CA PRO A 202 -8.81 19.94 -14.36
C PRO A 202 -8.64 19.39 -12.95
N GLU A 203 -8.63 20.25 -11.93
CA GLU A 203 -8.35 19.84 -10.53
C GLU A 203 -9.28 18.73 -10.03
N ALA A 204 -10.54 18.72 -10.45
CA ALA A 204 -11.51 17.68 -10.07
C ALA A 204 -11.21 16.31 -10.68
N GLU A 205 -10.52 16.26 -11.83
CA GLU A 205 -10.20 15.04 -12.58
C GLU A 205 -8.77 14.56 -12.34
N LYS A 206 -7.96 15.29 -11.58
CA LYS A 206 -6.61 14.86 -11.23
C LYS A 206 -6.66 13.59 -10.37
N VAL A 207 -5.88 12.59 -10.75
CA VAL A 207 -5.74 11.37 -9.97
C VAL A 207 -5.14 11.66 -8.59
N THR A 208 -5.71 11.05 -7.56
CA THR A 208 -5.14 11.09 -6.20
C THR A 208 -4.10 9.99 -6.08
N PHE A 209 -2.89 10.35 -5.65
CA PHE A 209 -1.82 9.41 -5.38
C PHE A 209 -1.74 9.10 -3.90
N ILE A 210 -1.74 7.81 -3.57
CA ILE A 210 -1.50 7.34 -2.22
C ILE A 210 -0.16 6.63 -2.23
N ILE A 211 0.82 7.25 -1.58
CA ILE A 211 2.20 6.80 -1.64
C ILE A 211 2.39 5.77 -0.55
N SER A 212 2.70 4.56 -0.97
CA SER A 212 3.06 3.44 -0.13
C SER A 212 4.36 2.83 -0.64
N ALA A 213 4.93 1.95 0.14
CA ALA A 213 6.00 1.11 -0.36
C ALA A 213 5.49 -0.31 -0.52
N PRO A 214 5.69 -0.97 -1.64
CA PRO A 214 5.27 -2.33 -1.87
C PRO A 214 6.31 -3.37 -1.44
N PHE A 215 5.82 -4.61 -1.25
CA PHE A 215 6.59 -5.80 -0.95
C PHE A 215 7.33 -6.35 -2.18
N LYS A 216 8.58 -6.79 -2.01
CA LYS A 216 9.25 -7.72 -2.92
C LYS A 216 9.93 -8.82 -2.13
N SER A 217 9.49 -10.09 -2.30
CA SER A 217 10.32 -11.22 -1.97
C SER A 217 11.18 -11.56 -3.17
N SER A 218 12.50 -11.47 -3.04
CA SER A 218 13.41 -11.98 -4.06
C SER A 218 13.48 -13.50 -3.92
N SER A 219 13.13 -14.21 -5.00
CA SER A 219 13.19 -15.67 -5.12
C SER A 219 14.63 -16.22 -5.26
N THR A 220 15.65 -15.43 -5.05
CA THR A 220 17.04 -15.87 -5.11
C THR A 220 17.68 -15.86 -3.72
N LEU A 221 18.03 -17.05 -3.24
CA LEU A 221 18.68 -17.39 -1.97
C LEU A 221 20.04 -16.74 -1.68
N GLN A 222 20.42 -15.65 -2.34
CA GLN A 222 21.75 -15.06 -2.23
C GLN A 222 21.78 -13.54 -2.09
N LYS A 223 20.86 -12.93 -1.40
CA LYS A 223 21.02 -11.62 -0.73
C LYS A 223 19.70 -11.29 -0.06
N LEU A 224 19.58 -11.68 1.20
CA LEU A 224 18.59 -11.13 2.12
C LEU A 224 18.97 -9.66 2.38
N THR A 225 18.62 -8.79 1.45
CA THR A 225 18.61 -7.36 1.72
C THR A 225 17.20 -6.98 2.13
N PRO A 226 17.03 -6.31 3.26
CA PRO A 226 15.73 -5.90 3.79
C PRO A 226 14.99 -4.97 2.81
N LEU A 227 13.67 -5.06 2.78
CA LEU A 227 12.78 -4.38 1.84
C LEU A 227 12.02 -3.25 2.54
N ASP A 228 11.79 -2.18 1.89
CA ASP A 228 11.66 -0.80 2.34
C ASP A 228 10.26 -0.16 2.35
N HIS A 229 9.98 0.69 3.33
CA HIS A 229 8.77 1.51 3.45
C HIS A 229 9.08 3.00 3.64
N LEU A 230 8.09 3.89 3.53
CA LEU A 230 8.23 5.35 3.47
C LEU A 230 9.04 5.83 2.24
N CYS A 231 8.72 5.29 1.04
CA CYS A 231 9.54 5.48 -0.17
C CYS A 231 10.99 5.01 0.03
N LYS A 232 11.19 4.07 0.92
CA LYS A 232 12.41 3.30 1.16
C LYS A 232 13.69 4.13 1.38
N PRO A 233 13.81 4.86 2.49
CA PRO A 233 15.12 5.32 2.92
C PRO A 233 15.95 4.14 3.44
N ASP A 234 17.26 4.19 3.29
CA ASP A 234 18.14 3.23 3.98
C ASP A 234 18.11 3.50 5.49
N LEU A 235 17.39 2.68 6.24
CA LEU A 235 17.26 2.80 7.69
C LEU A 235 18.50 2.33 8.46
N ALA A 236 19.48 1.70 7.79
CA ALA A 236 20.72 1.27 8.42
C ALA A 236 21.69 2.43 8.67
N VAL A 237 21.54 3.53 7.95
CA VAL A 237 22.47 4.67 8.03
C VAL A 237 21.70 5.96 8.20
N TYR A 238 21.53 6.41 9.46
CA TYR A 238 21.04 7.76 9.71
C TYR A 238 22.19 8.76 9.83
N ASN A 239 22.35 9.55 8.78
CA ASN A 239 23.17 10.75 8.79
C ASN A 239 22.45 11.84 8.00
N GLN A 240 22.13 12.97 8.64
CA GLN A 240 21.43 14.10 8.01
C GLN A 240 22.14 14.67 6.79
N THR A 241 23.44 14.46 6.67
CA THR A 241 24.27 14.89 5.55
C THR A 241 24.50 13.80 4.51
N ASP A 242 24.02 12.59 4.77
CA ASP A 242 24.13 11.50 3.79
C ASP A 242 23.37 11.85 2.50
N PRO A 243 24.00 11.72 1.32
CA PRO A 243 23.38 12.06 0.06
C PRO A 243 22.08 11.29 -0.22
N ALA A 244 21.93 10.04 0.27
CA ALA A 244 20.72 9.25 0.08
C ALA A 244 19.59 9.80 0.95
N PHE A 245 19.86 10.13 2.24
CA PHE A 245 18.88 10.76 3.11
C PHE A 245 18.44 12.14 2.58
N VAL A 246 19.38 12.96 2.11
CA VAL A 246 19.09 14.29 1.55
C VAL A 246 18.21 14.15 0.28
N ALA A 247 18.54 13.21 -0.62
CA ALA A 247 17.76 12.97 -1.81
C ALA A 247 16.33 12.50 -1.47
N TRP A 248 16.20 11.55 -0.55
CA TRP A 248 14.91 11.07 -0.05
C TRP A 248 14.07 12.21 0.56
N ARG A 249 14.64 12.98 1.48
CA ARG A 249 13.96 14.11 2.10
C ARG A 249 13.51 15.16 1.09
N THR A 250 14.33 15.45 0.08
CA THR A 250 13.99 16.38 -0.99
C THR A 250 12.83 15.85 -1.83
N ALA A 251 12.82 14.55 -2.15
CA ALA A 251 11.72 13.93 -2.86
C ALA A 251 10.41 13.97 -2.04
N MET A 252 10.45 13.69 -0.73
CA MET A 252 9.27 13.80 0.15
C MET A 252 8.70 15.22 0.14
N PHE A 253 9.57 16.23 0.25
CA PHE A 253 9.17 17.63 0.16
C PHE A 253 8.55 17.95 -1.20
N THR A 254 9.12 17.46 -2.31
CA THR A 254 8.61 17.71 -3.67
C THR A 254 7.24 17.03 -3.87
N LEU A 255 7.11 15.76 -3.48
CA LEU A 255 5.84 15.02 -3.55
C LEU A 255 4.74 15.70 -2.73
N SER A 256 5.08 16.25 -1.55
CA SER A 256 4.11 16.91 -0.68
C SER A 256 3.57 18.24 -1.24
N LYS A 257 4.23 18.84 -2.24
CA LYS A 257 3.71 20.04 -2.93
C LYS A 257 2.46 19.77 -3.75
N CYS A 258 2.26 18.55 -4.20
CA CYS A 258 1.04 18.15 -4.86
C CYS A 258 -0.06 17.91 -3.82
N SER A 259 -1.16 18.66 -3.92
CA SER A 259 -2.30 18.56 -2.99
C SER A 259 -3.01 17.22 -3.03
N LYS A 260 -2.90 16.50 -4.14
CA LYS A 260 -3.50 15.17 -4.38
C LYS A 260 -2.60 14.02 -3.99
N THR A 261 -1.54 14.25 -3.20
CA THR A 261 -0.67 13.19 -2.68
C THR A 261 -0.88 12.98 -1.19
N TYR A 262 -1.01 11.71 -0.80
CA TYR A 262 -1.14 11.25 0.57
C TYR A 262 -0.05 10.24 0.88
N MET A 263 0.35 10.12 2.15
CA MET A 263 1.44 9.24 2.58
C MET A 263 0.92 8.21 3.59
N LYS A 264 1.23 6.94 3.37
CA LYS A 264 1.01 5.90 4.38
C LYS A 264 2.19 5.85 5.34
N LEU A 265 1.91 5.88 6.62
CA LEU A 265 2.83 5.40 7.66
C LEU A 265 2.66 3.89 7.74
N SER A 266 3.46 3.17 6.99
CA SER A 266 3.35 1.70 6.93
C SER A 266 4.71 1.04 6.80
N GLY A 267 4.77 -0.24 7.17
CA GLY A 267 5.72 -1.24 6.76
C GLY A 267 7.20 -1.04 7.03
N CYS A 268 7.61 -0.09 7.85
CA CYS A 268 9.04 0.14 8.13
C CYS A 268 9.77 -1.09 8.69
N PHE A 269 9.06 -2.10 9.18
CA PHE A 269 9.68 -3.26 9.82
C PHE A 269 10.41 -4.17 8.84
N SER A 270 9.97 -4.25 7.59
CA SER A 270 10.70 -5.02 6.58
C SER A 270 12.09 -4.44 6.28
N GLU A 271 12.28 -3.15 6.58
CA GLU A 271 13.48 -2.36 6.26
C GLU A 271 14.50 -2.27 7.38
N MET A 272 14.07 -2.67 8.57
CA MET A 272 14.95 -2.60 9.72
C MET A 272 16.07 -3.63 9.63
N PRO A 273 17.28 -3.26 10.03
CA PRO A 273 18.33 -4.25 10.26
C PRO A 273 17.84 -5.28 11.29
N GLU A 274 18.26 -6.54 11.16
CA GLU A 274 17.85 -7.64 12.03
C GLU A 274 18.02 -7.31 13.52
N SER A 275 19.04 -6.52 13.87
CA SER A 275 19.28 -6.06 15.25
C SER A 275 18.14 -5.23 15.85
N LEU A 276 17.36 -4.54 15.02
CA LEU A 276 16.25 -3.69 15.47
C LEU A 276 14.89 -4.40 15.42
N LYS A 277 14.69 -5.43 14.59
CA LYS A 277 13.37 -6.06 14.37
C LYS A 277 12.67 -6.50 15.65
N ASN A 278 13.42 -7.01 16.62
CA ASN A 278 12.87 -7.44 17.91
C ASN A 278 13.35 -6.62 19.10
N ALA A 279 13.96 -5.46 18.84
CA ALA A 279 14.32 -4.48 19.86
C ALA A 279 13.08 -3.92 20.60
N PRO A 280 13.25 -3.32 21.78
CA PRO A 280 12.20 -2.57 22.45
C PRO A 280 11.66 -1.45 21.54
N VAL A 281 10.34 -1.19 21.60
CA VAL A 281 9.68 -0.19 20.74
C VAL A 281 10.33 1.19 20.82
N LEU A 282 10.89 1.57 21.99
CA LEU A 282 11.58 2.84 22.16
C LEU A 282 12.85 2.95 21.30
N GLU A 283 13.60 1.85 21.15
CA GLU A 283 14.79 1.80 20.30
C GLU A 283 14.39 1.82 18.82
N ILE A 284 13.36 1.06 18.45
CA ILE A 284 12.77 1.07 17.10
C ILE A 284 12.33 2.50 16.76
N PHE A 285 11.58 3.14 17.65
CA PHE A 285 11.11 4.51 17.46
C PHE A 285 12.29 5.50 17.29
N ALA A 286 13.32 5.40 18.12
CA ALA A 286 14.49 6.27 18.04
C ALA A 286 15.19 6.15 16.68
N ALA A 287 15.29 4.94 16.12
CA ALA A 287 15.89 4.72 14.80
C ALA A 287 15.02 5.29 13.66
N LEU A 288 13.70 5.20 13.78
CA LEU A 288 12.75 5.67 12.76
C LEU A 288 12.42 7.17 12.87
N GLN A 289 12.58 7.76 14.05
CA GLN A 289 12.16 9.13 14.36
C GLN A 289 12.58 10.16 13.31
N PRO A 290 13.82 10.17 12.79
CA PRO A 290 14.23 11.18 11.81
C PRO A 290 13.40 11.14 10.53
N TYR A 291 13.03 9.96 10.08
CA TYR A 291 12.22 9.75 8.87
C TYR A 291 10.75 10.10 9.12
N LEU A 292 10.21 9.65 10.24
CA LEU A 292 8.82 9.92 10.63
C LEU A 292 8.58 11.43 10.82
N VAL A 293 9.54 12.15 11.41
CA VAL A 293 9.46 13.60 11.58
C VAL A 293 9.50 14.34 10.24
N VAL A 294 10.33 13.90 9.28
CA VAL A 294 10.33 14.47 7.92
C VAL A 294 8.97 14.28 7.25
N ILE A 295 8.40 13.07 7.32
CA ILE A 295 7.07 12.80 6.74
C ILE A 295 6.00 13.69 7.38
N LEU A 296 5.97 13.74 8.71
CA LEU A 296 5.01 14.58 9.43
C LEU A 296 5.17 16.07 9.09
N ALA A 297 6.40 16.56 9.02
CA ALA A 297 6.68 17.96 8.71
C ALA A 297 6.33 18.33 7.26
N THR A 298 6.44 17.38 6.31
CA THR A 298 6.20 17.66 4.89
C THR A 298 4.74 17.47 4.49
N PHE A 299 4.07 16.40 4.94
CA PHE A 299 2.68 16.12 4.56
C PHE A 299 1.65 16.66 5.56
N GLY A 300 2.02 16.79 6.83
CA GLY A 300 1.10 17.13 7.90
C GLY A 300 0.09 16.01 8.21
N PRO A 301 -0.59 16.06 9.37
CA PRO A 301 -1.46 14.97 9.83
C PRO A 301 -2.66 14.71 8.91
N PHE A 302 -3.12 15.70 8.15
CA PHE A 302 -4.27 15.61 7.24
C PHE A 302 -3.97 14.94 5.90
N ARG A 303 -2.71 14.55 5.66
CA ARG A 303 -2.27 13.82 4.47
C ARG A 303 -1.41 12.60 4.79
N ILE A 304 -1.43 12.17 6.06
CA ILE A 304 -0.75 10.97 6.53
C ILE A 304 -1.82 10.00 7.05
N MET A 305 -1.66 8.71 6.79
CA MET A 305 -2.56 7.68 7.29
C MET A 305 -1.81 6.47 7.84
N PHE A 306 -2.34 5.86 8.90
CA PHE A 306 -1.84 4.61 9.47
C PHE A 306 -2.06 3.45 8.51
N GLY A 307 -1.06 2.58 8.39
CA GLY A 307 -1.12 1.30 7.71
C GLY A 307 -0.09 0.35 8.29
N SER A 308 -0.40 -0.94 8.38
CA SER A 308 0.51 -1.91 8.99
C SER A 308 1.43 -2.59 7.98
N ASP A 309 0.96 -2.74 6.74
CA ASP A 309 1.56 -3.61 5.75
C ASP A 309 1.55 -5.10 6.16
N TRP A 310 0.52 -5.50 6.89
CA TRP A 310 0.33 -6.91 7.24
C TRP A 310 -0.01 -7.75 5.98
N PRO A 311 0.54 -8.96 5.83
CA PRO A 311 1.40 -9.71 6.74
C PRO A 311 2.90 -9.39 6.62
N VAL A 312 3.30 -8.58 5.67
CA VAL A 312 4.70 -8.29 5.33
C VAL A 312 5.48 -7.74 6.52
N CYS A 313 4.86 -6.87 7.31
CA CYS A 313 5.47 -6.33 8.52
C CYS A 313 5.88 -7.40 9.56
N THR A 314 5.35 -8.63 9.44
CA THR A 314 5.68 -9.73 10.36
C THR A 314 6.98 -10.46 10.01
N ALA A 315 7.65 -10.12 8.92
CA ALA A 315 8.89 -10.75 8.48
C ALA A 315 10.02 -10.59 9.51
N GLY A 316 10.22 -11.62 10.33
CA GLY A 316 11.22 -11.62 11.41
C GLY A 316 10.88 -10.72 12.61
N VAL A 317 9.66 -10.21 12.72
CA VAL A 317 9.21 -9.30 13.79
C VAL A 317 8.04 -9.91 14.55
N ASN A 318 8.21 -10.08 15.85
CA ASN A 318 7.12 -10.50 16.74
C ASN A 318 6.21 -9.33 17.07
N ASP A 319 4.88 -9.58 17.15
CA ASP A 319 3.86 -8.58 17.47
C ASP A 319 3.95 -7.30 16.60
N ALA A 320 4.31 -7.45 15.32
CA ALA A 320 4.64 -6.37 14.41
C ALA A 320 3.55 -5.29 14.34
N TRP A 321 2.27 -5.69 14.20
CA TRP A 321 1.16 -4.75 14.14
C TRP A 321 1.05 -3.89 15.41
N LYS A 322 1.17 -4.51 16.58
CA LYS A 322 1.09 -3.81 17.87
C LYS A 322 2.28 -2.88 18.09
N LYS A 323 3.49 -3.34 17.77
CA LYS A 323 4.71 -2.52 17.84
C LYS A 323 4.62 -1.31 16.90
N TRP A 324 4.13 -1.53 15.66
CA TRP A 324 3.97 -0.44 14.71
C TRP A 324 2.96 0.61 15.19
N LYS A 325 1.81 0.16 15.69
CA LYS A 325 0.83 1.04 16.34
C LYS A 325 1.48 1.88 17.44
N GLU A 326 2.25 1.26 18.32
CA GLU A 326 2.95 1.95 19.42
C GLU A 326 4.02 2.95 18.91
N VAL A 327 4.71 2.64 17.82
CA VAL A 327 5.63 3.58 17.15
C VAL A 327 4.90 4.82 16.67
N VAL A 328 3.74 4.66 16.03
CA VAL A 328 2.93 5.80 15.56
C VAL A 328 2.33 6.59 16.74
N GLU A 329 1.91 5.94 17.80
CA GLU A 329 1.49 6.61 19.05
C GLU A 329 2.62 7.49 19.63
N LYS A 330 3.85 6.98 19.63
CA LYS A 330 5.04 7.75 20.08
C LYS A 330 5.33 8.96 19.18
N LEU A 331 5.14 8.84 17.87
CA LEU A 331 5.25 9.97 16.95
C LEU A 331 4.21 11.04 17.27
N CYS A 332 2.96 10.65 17.46
CA CYS A 332 1.87 11.58 17.81
C CYS A 332 2.16 12.31 19.13
N TYR A 333 2.65 11.59 20.12
CA TYR A 333 3.04 12.15 21.41
C TYR A 333 4.22 13.13 21.30
N LEU A 334 5.30 12.71 20.62
CA LEU A 334 6.51 13.54 20.42
C LEU A 334 6.17 14.87 19.73
N ALA A 335 5.32 14.81 18.72
CA ALA A 335 4.90 15.97 17.95
C ALA A 335 3.80 16.81 18.64
N SER A 336 3.34 16.40 19.82
CA SER A 336 2.25 17.05 20.58
C SER A 336 1.00 17.27 19.72
N LEU A 337 0.66 16.26 18.90
CA LEU A 337 -0.48 16.35 17.99
C LEU A 337 -1.80 16.48 18.75
N THR A 338 -2.66 17.35 18.25
CA THR A 338 -4.03 17.54 18.81
C THR A 338 -4.87 16.26 18.63
N GLN A 339 -6.02 16.21 19.30
CA GLN A 339 -6.96 15.12 19.10
C GLN A 339 -7.42 15.02 17.64
N GLU A 340 -7.68 16.14 16.99
CA GLU A 340 -8.07 16.19 15.57
C GLU A 340 -6.97 15.64 14.65
N ASP A 341 -5.73 16.07 14.84
CA ASP A 341 -4.58 15.56 14.09
C ASP A 341 -4.44 14.05 14.21
N GLN A 342 -4.61 13.52 15.42
CA GLN A 342 -4.52 12.09 15.67
C GLN A 342 -5.67 11.31 15.01
N ILE A 343 -6.92 11.81 15.09
CA ILE A 343 -8.06 11.21 14.38
C ILE A 343 -7.75 11.14 12.87
N MET A 344 -7.17 12.19 12.30
CA MET A 344 -6.80 12.19 10.88
C MET A 344 -5.79 11.10 10.56
N ILE A 345 -4.70 10.97 11.32
CA ILE A 345 -3.69 9.93 11.09
C ILE A 345 -4.27 8.51 11.23
N TRP A 346 -5.09 8.27 12.25
CA TRP A 346 -5.58 6.93 12.55
C TRP A 346 -6.71 6.46 11.61
N SER A 347 -7.53 7.38 11.08
CA SER A 347 -8.66 7.01 10.22
C SER A 347 -9.07 8.08 9.22
N GLY A 348 -9.18 9.36 9.63
CA GLY A 348 -9.80 10.41 8.84
C GLY A 348 -9.12 10.65 7.48
N THR A 349 -7.80 10.59 7.43
CA THR A 349 -7.07 10.75 6.17
C THR A 349 -7.33 9.59 5.21
N ALA A 350 -7.42 8.36 5.71
CA ALA A 350 -7.77 7.20 4.88
C ALA A 350 -9.20 7.33 4.33
N ILE A 351 -10.16 7.71 5.18
CA ILE A 351 -11.54 7.97 4.77
C ILE A 351 -11.59 9.00 3.63
N LYS A 352 -10.92 10.13 3.81
CA LYS A 352 -10.88 11.21 2.83
C LYS A 352 -10.19 10.80 1.52
N ALA A 353 -9.01 10.20 1.62
CA ALA A 353 -8.17 9.89 0.46
C ALA A 353 -8.78 8.83 -0.44
N TYR A 354 -9.44 7.83 0.14
CA TYR A 354 -10.11 6.75 -0.60
C TYR A 354 -11.61 7.00 -0.82
N GLY A 355 -12.16 8.10 -0.32
CA GLY A 355 -13.57 8.45 -0.51
C GLY A 355 -14.53 7.40 0.05
N ILE A 356 -14.28 6.91 1.27
CA ILE A 356 -15.06 5.80 1.89
C ILE A 356 -16.10 6.26 2.91
N ASN A 357 -16.42 7.55 2.95
CA ASN A 357 -17.37 8.13 3.92
C ASN A 357 -18.75 7.44 3.92
N GLU A 358 -19.17 6.94 2.74
CA GLU A 358 -20.48 6.32 2.57
C GLU A 358 -20.50 4.84 3.00
N LEU A 359 -19.35 4.27 3.34
CA LEU A 359 -19.19 2.86 3.68
C LEU A 359 -19.03 2.63 5.19
N MET A 360 -18.91 3.69 5.97
CA MET A 360 -18.93 3.72 7.45
C MET A 360 -20.30 4.14 7.96
#